data_751cc9ec0217b5e97094adca2307cc20
#
_entry.id   751cc9ec0217b5e97094adca2307cc20
#
_cell.length_a   1.000
_cell.length_b   1.000
_cell.length_c   1.000
_cell.angle_alpha   90.00
_cell.angle_beta   90.00
_cell.angle_gamma   90.00
#
_symmetry.space_group_name_H-M   'P 1'
#
loop_
_entity.id
_entity.type
_entity.pdbx_description
1 polymer ?
#
loop_
_entity_poly.entity_id
_entity_poly.type
_entity_poly.pdbx_seq_one_letter_code
_entity_poly.pdbx_strand_id
1 'polypeptide(L)'
;MVTTLFERTDVDVRIGVTQAPRELTLELPDDLDRADLKSKIEAALSGAVDVLWLTDRRSRDVGVSSAKIAYVEIGTPEGERKIGFGG
;
A
#
# COMPACT_ATOMS: atom_id res chain seq x y z
N MET A 1 7.21 1.25 -27.13
CA MET A 1 6.58 0.48 -27.26
C MET A 1 5.67 0.06 -26.25
N VAL A 2 4.87 -0.71 -26.57
CA VAL A 2 3.86 -1.16 -25.73
C VAL A 2 4.38 -1.76 -24.53
N THR A 3 5.54 -2.19 -24.56
CA THR A 3 6.06 -2.81 -23.44
C THR A 3 6.03 -1.97 -22.26
N THR A 4 6.01 -0.70 -22.40
CA THR A 4 6.01 0.11 -21.28
C THR A 4 4.85 -0.16 -20.40
N LEU A 5 3.79 -0.62 -20.93
CA LEU A 5 2.66 -0.89 -20.15
C LEU A 5 2.91 -1.92 -19.14
N PHE A 6 3.74 -2.83 -19.45
CA PHE A 6 3.94 -3.90 -18.59
C PHE A 6 4.76 -3.56 -17.43
N GLU A 7 5.44 -2.49 -17.52
CA GLU A 7 6.25 -2.16 -16.47
C GLU A 7 5.55 -1.43 -15.40
N ARG A 8 4.31 -1.20 -15.56
CA ARG A 8 3.58 -0.54 -14.57
C ARG A 8 3.37 -1.42 -13.44
N THR A 9 4.19 -1.36 -12.47
CA THR A 9 4.04 -2.23 -11.35
C THR A 9 3.74 -1.39 -10.14
N ASP A 10 2.76 -0.55 -10.24
CA ASP A 10 2.34 0.26 -9.14
C ASP A 10 2.09 -0.63 -7.93
N VAL A 11 2.37 -0.14 -6.77
CA VAL A 11 2.22 -0.90 -5.56
C VAL A 11 0.86 -0.57 -4.96
N ASP A 12 0.06 -1.59 -4.74
CA ASP A 12 -1.25 -1.41 -4.13
C ASP A 12 -1.11 -1.57 -2.63
N VAL A 13 -1.67 -0.64 -1.89
CA VAL A 13 -1.69 -0.73 -0.45
C VAL A 13 -3.14 -0.69 -0.01
N ARG A 14 -3.55 -1.70 0.75
CA ARG A 14 -4.90 -1.77 1.28
C ARG A 14 -4.80 -1.67 2.78
N ILE A 15 -5.54 -0.76 3.35
CA ILE A 15 -5.50 -0.51 4.78
C ILE A 15 -6.88 -0.77 5.36
N GLY A 16 -6.95 -1.73 6.26
CA GLY A 16 -8.19 -2.00 6.95
C GLY A 16 -8.28 -1.07 8.13
N VAL A 17 -9.36 -0.31 8.21
CA VAL A 17 -9.55 0.68 9.25
C VAL A 17 -10.65 0.20 10.17
N THR A 18 -10.42 0.28 11.48
CA THR A 18 -11.38 -0.22 12.45
C THR A 18 -12.67 0.56 12.35
N GLN A 19 -13.76 -0.12 12.47
CA GLN A 19 -15.09 0.48 12.46
C GLN A 19 -15.45 1.12 11.14
N ALA A 20 -14.74 0.79 10.07
CA ALA A 20 -15.06 1.29 8.76
C ALA A 20 -15.50 0.11 7.90
N PRO A 21 -16.53 0.27 7.10
CA PRO A 21 -17.04 -0.83 6.29
C PRO A 21 -16.20 -1.16 5.09
N ARG A 22 -15.28 -0.28 4.69
CA ARG A 22 -14.48 -0.53 3.53
C ARG A 22 -13.04 -0.29 3.78
N GLU A 23 -12.20 -0.98 3.05
CA GLU A 23 -10.78 -0.76 3.12
C GLU A 23 -10.41 0.50 2.40
N LEU A 24 -9.35 1.12 2.84
CA LEU A 24 -8.78 2.24 2.13
C LEU A 24 -7.76 1.67 1.17
N THR A 25 -7.87 1.98 -0.10
CA THR A 25 -6.95 1.46 -1.11
C THR A 25 -6.17 2.61 -1.72
N LEU A 26 -4.86 2.43 -1.80
CA LEU A 26 -3.98 3.43 -2.37
C LEU A 26 -3.10 2.79 -3.42
N GLU A 27 -2.79 3.56 -4.47
CA GLU A 27 -1.87 3.11 -5.47
C GLU A 27 -0.63 3.96 -5.34
N LEU A 28 0.49 3.35 -5.03
CA LEU A 28 1.73 4.08 -4.84
C LEU A 28 2.62 3.92 -6.06
N PRO A 29 3.51 4.87 -6.29
CA PRO A 29 4.38 4.78 -7.48
C PRO A 29 5.30 3.58 -7.38
N ASP A 30 5.69 3.06 -8.51
CA ASP A 30 6.49 1.85 -8.54
C ASP A 30 7.96 2.11 -8.23
N ASP A 31 8.37 3.38 -8.18
CA ASP A 31 9.75 3.67 -7.89
C ASP A 31 10.03 3.85 -6.41
N LEU A 32 9.07 3.57 -5.57
CA LEU A 32 9.29 3.72 -4.15
C LEU A 32 10.11 2.54 -3.63
N ASP A 33 10.72 2.73 -2.49
CA ASP A 33 11.50 1.70 -1.84
C ASP A 33 10.57 0.87 -0.97
N ARG A 34 10.34 -0.37 -1.34
CA ARG A 34 9.40 -1.21 -0.61
C ARG A 34 9.86 -1.49 0.81
N ALA A 35 11.15 -1.58 1.03
CA ALA A 35 11.64 -1.80 2.38
C ALA A 35 11.33 -0.60 3.27
N ASP A 36 11.48 0.59 2.70
CA ASP A 36 11.18 1.78 3.42
C ASP A 36 9.68 1.87 3.71
N LEU A 37 8.88 1.51 2.75
CA LEU A 37 7.44 1.51 2.92
C LEU A 37 7.05 0.55 4.04
N LYS A 38 7.64 -0.62 4.05
CA LYS A 38 7.33 -1.60 5.05
C LYS A 38 7.72 -1.10 6.43
N SER A 39 8.86 -0.44 6.54
CA SER A 39 9.28 0.13 7.80
C SER A 39 8.30 1.16 8.33
N LYS A 40 7.82 2.00 7.44
CA LYS A 40 6.86 3.00 7.84
C LYS A 40 5.58 2.37 8.34
N ILE A 41 5.13 1.33 7.66
CA ILE A 41 3.91 0.64 8.03
C ILE A 41 4.10 -0.05 9.36
N GLU A 42 5.25 -0.66 9.57
CA GLU A 42 5.52 -1.32 10.83
C GLU A 42 5.52 -0.34 11.98
N ALA A 43 6.06 0.84 11.77
CA ALA A 43 6.08 1.85 12.80
C ALA A 43 4.65 2.24 13.18
N ALA A 44 3.79 2.33 12.19
CA ALA A 44 2.40 2.67 12.46
C ALA A 44 1.68 1.54 13.17
N LEU A 45 1.89 0.31 12.72
CA LEU A 45 1.22 -0.83 13.33
C LEU A 45 1.66 -1.06 14.76
N SER A 46 2.90 -0.73 15.06
CA SER A 46 3.40 -0.94 16.40
C SER A 46 3.10 0.24 17.33
N GLY A 47 2.55 1.30 16.78
CA GLY A 47 2.24 2.46 17.60
C GLY A 47 3.40 3.41 17.79
N ALA A 48 4.49 3.20 17.07
CA ALA A 48 5.65 4.07 17.21
C ALA A 48 5.40 5.46 16.65
N VAL A 49 4.48 5.58 15.70
CA VAL A 49 4.09 6.88 15.15
C VAL A 49 2.58 7.01 15.27
N ASP A 50 2.09 8.22 15.34
CA ASP A 50 0.68 8.45 15.49
C ASP A 50 -0.10 8.40 14.19
N VAL A 51 0.56 8.71 13.10
CA VAL A 51 -0.10 8.77 11.81
C VAL A 51 0.78 8.11 10.77
N LEU A 52 0.18 7.28 9.94
CA LEU A 52 0.88 6.71 8.80
C LEU A 52 0.63 7.63 7.63
N TRP A 53 1.68 8.22 7.09
CA TRP A 53 1.57 9.11 5.94
C TRP A 53 2.08 8.40 4.70
N LEU A 54 1.28 8.38 3.65
CA LEU A 54 1.68 7.80 2.38
C LEU A 54 1.34 8.78 1.27
N THR A 55 2.19 8.81 0.24
CA THR A 55 1.94 9.66 -0.91
C THR A 55 1.61 8.75 -2.07
N ASP A 56 0.46 8.93 -2.68
CA ASP A 56 0.02 8.04 -3.75
C ASP A 56 0.62 8.49 -5.08
N ARG A 57 0.34 7.71 -6.14
CA ARG A 57 0.94 8.00 -7.43
C ARG A 57 0.46 9.30 -8.03
N ARG A 58 -0.58 9.89 -7.49
CA ARG A 58 -1.05 11.17 -7.95
C ARG A 58 -0.56 12.30 -7.08
N SER A 59 0.43 12.03 -6.26
CA SER A 59 1.05 13.00 -5.38
C SER A 59 0.12 13.49 -4.28
N ARG A 60 -0.85 12.69 -3.91
CA ARG A 60 -1.71 13.06 -2.81
C ARG A 60 -1.17 12.43 -1.54
N ASP A 61 -1.14 13.21 -0.48
CA ASP A 61 -0.67 12.71 0.80
C ASP A 61 -1.86 12.19 1.57
N VAL A 62 -1.79 10.96 2.01
CA VAL A 62 -2.88 10.34 2.74
C VAL A 62 -2.38 9.99 4.13
N GLY A 63 -3.05 10.46 5.14
CA GLY A 63 -2.66 10.17 6.52
C GLY A 63 -3.72 9.32 7.18
N VAL A 64 -3.29 8.26 7.84
CA VAL A 64 -4.21 7.36 8.52
C VAL A 64 -3.76 7.26 9.98
N SER A 65 -4.69 7.44 10.89
CA SER A 65 -4.37 7.35 12.31
C SER A 65 -3.90 5.94 12.63
N SER A 66 -2.73 5.83 13.22
CA SER A 66 -2.19 4.52 13.56
C SER A 66 -3.14 3.74 14.44
N ALA A 67 -3.80 4.40 15.35
CA ALA A 67 -4.69 3.72 16.27
C ALA A 67 -5.90 3.11 15.58
N LYS A 68 -6.19 3.54 14.37
CA LYS A 68 -7.34 3.02 13.66
C LYS A 68 -7.00 2.00 12.60
N ILE A 69 -5.75 1.66 12.45
CA ILE A 69 -5.34 0.69 11.44
C ILE A 69 -5.48 -0.70 12.01
N ALA A 70 -6.26 -1.53 11.35
CA ALA A 70 -6.41 -2.91 11.76
C ALA A 70 -5.38 -3.79 11.05
N TYR A 71 -5.10 -3.50 9.79
CA TYR A 71 -4.10 -4.26 9.04
C TYR A 71 -3.71 -3.49 7.80
N VAL A 72 -2.60 -3.86 7.20
CA VAL A 72 -2.14 -3.25 5.96
C VAL A 72 -1.63 -4.36 5.05
N GLU A 73 -2.07 -4.35 3.81
CA GLU A 73 -1.60 -5.30 2.81
C GLU A 73 -0.87 -4.56 1.72
N ILE A 74 0.27 -5.06 1.31
CA ILE A 74 1.03 -4.48 0.21
C ILE A 74 1.07 -5.52 -0.89
N GLY A 75 0.68 -5.13 -2.07
CA GLY A 75 0.70 -6.06 -3.18
C GLY A 75 0.89 -5.35 -4.49
N THR A 76 1.00 -6.12 -5.56
CA THR A 76 1.05 -5.58 -6.89
C THR A 76 0.12 -6.41 -7.74
N PRO A 77 -0.40 -5.84 -8.79
CA PRO A 77 -1.26 -6.60 -9.67
C PRO A 77 -0.55 -7.82 -10.24
N GLU A 78 0.73 -7.68 -10.48
CA GLU A 78 1.48 -8.76 -11.02
C GLU A 78 1.57 -9.90 -10.05
N GLY A 79 1.80 -9.61 -8.80
CA GLY A 79 1.85 -10.64 -7.81
C GLY A 79 0.53 -11.32 -7.68
N GLU A 80 -0.53 -10.59 -7.73
CA GLU A 80 -1.83 -11.17 -7.61
C GLU A 80 -2.12 -12.09 -8.75
N ARG A 81 -1.71 -11.72 -9.93
CA ARG A 81 -1.92 -12.57 -11.06
C ARG A 81 -1.19 -13.85 -10.92
N LYS A 82 0.01 -13.80 -10.43
CA LYS A 82 0.75 -15.00 -10.28
C LYS A 82 0.12 -15.93 -9.33
N ILE A 83 -0.39 -15.43 -8.28
CA ILE A 83 -1.04 -16.26 -7.34
C ILE A 83 -2.20 -16.97 -7.95
N GLY A 84 -2.99 -16.25 -8.67
CA GLY A 84 -4.12 -16.85 -9.27
C GLY A 84 -3.73 -17.95 -10.18
N PHE A 85 -2.63 -17.74 -10.93
CA PHE A 85 -2.28 -18.70 -11.85
C PHE A 85 -1.63 -19.83 -11.19
N GLY A 86 -0.90 -19.54 -10.18
CA GLY A 86 -0.23 -20.60 -9.55
C GLY A 86 -1.17 -21.51 -8.89
N GLY A 87 -2.33 -21.04 -8.67
CA GLY A 87 -3.30 -21.90 -8.07
C GLY A 87 -3.63 -22.97 -8.98
#